data_8b5ee6688ff3fe6c249586958efda9d9
#
_entry.id   8b5ee6688ff3fe6c249586958efda9d9
#
_cell.length_a   1.000
_cell.length_b   1.000
_cell.length_c   1.000
_cell.angle_alpha   90.00
_cell.angle_beta   90.00
_cell.angle_gamma   90.00
#
_symmetry.space_group_name_H-M   'P 1'
#
loop_
_entity.id
_entity.type
_entity.pdbx_description
1 polymer ?
#
loop_
_entity_poly.entity_id
_entity_poly.type
_entity_poly.pdbx_seq_one_letter_code
_entity_poly.pdbx_strand_id
1 'polypeptide(L)'
;TYTRKGNIETYLITGIDSPGKVQELKEYDGTGQCDVLVVIVRDRSTDECKLLTIDRNTITEVKSLDDDGTCLATTDIQISLAHSMGLDQKVRAENTVDAVSHLLGDATIDGYAMVNMGAISVVNDMVGGVTVTIEDDFSEVDPTLKMGETVTLMGEHAENYVRQRKEVADGRNENRMHRQSSYEEAFKPAF
;
A
#
# COMPACT_ATOMS: atom_id res chain seq x y z
N THR A 1 13.28 -5.78 -29.02
CA THR A 1 12.24 -6.59 -28.29
C THR A 1 12.93 -7.34 -27.19
N TYR A 2 12.53 -7.13 -25.95
CA TYR A 2 13.04 -7.89 -24.81
C TYR A 2 12.17 -9.14 -24.62
N THR A 3 12.81 -10.27 -24.37
CA THR A 3 12.09 -11.51 -24.04
C THR A 3 12.29 -11.81 -22.57
N ARG A 4 11.19 -11.97 -21.83
CA ARG A 4 11.23 -12.36 -20.43
C ARG A 4 11.90 -13.73 -20.28
N LYS A 5 12.78 -13.88 -19.28
CA LYS A 5 13.33 -15.19 -18.92
C LYS A 5 12.26 -16.04 -18.24
N GLY A 6 12.15 -17.32 -18.59
CA GLY A 6 11.10 -18.21 -18.08
C GLY A 6 11.19 -18.54 -16.59
N ASN A 7 12.29 -18.18 -15.92
CA ASN A 7 12.51 -18.37 -14.48
C ASN A 7 12.18 -17.11 -13.64
N ILE A 8 11.73 -16.02 -14.28
CA ILE A 8 11.39 -14.77 -13.58
C ILE A 8 9.89 -14.75 -13.29
N GLU A 9 9.54 -14.44 -12.05
CA GLU A 9 8.19 -14.12 -11.61
C GLU A 9 8.14 -12.65 -11.16
N THR A 10 7.01 -11.99 -11.42
CA THR A 10 6.83 -10.57 -11.14
C THR A 10 5.51 -10.35 -10.43
N TYR A 11 5.56 -9.75 -9.25
CA TYR A 11 4.40 -9.49 -8.42
C TYR A 11 4.28 -8.01 -8.10
N LEU A 12 3.07 -7.46 -8.16
CA LEU A 12 2.80 -6.08 -7.79
C LEU A 12 2.13 -6.02 -6.42
N ILE A 13 2.73 -5.27 -5.50
CA ILE A 13 2.12 -4.92 -4.22
C ILE A 13 1.84 -3.42 -4.22
N THR A 14 0.62 -3.03 -3.88
CA THR A 14 0.27 -1.61 -3.78
C THR A 14 -0.39 -1.28 -2.45
N GLY A 15 -0.06 -0.11 -1.92
CA GLY A 15 -0.73 0.51 -0.79
C GLY A 15 -1.78 1.50 -1.28
N ILE A 16 -3.04 1.29 -0.93
CA ILE A 16 -4.17 2.11 -1.33
C ILE A 16 -4.56 3.05 -0.18
N ASP A 17 -4.66 4.35 -0.47
CA ASP A 17 -5.16 5.34 0.49
C ASP A 17 -6.69 5.26 0.59
N SER A 18 -7.13 4.23 1.32
CA SER A 18 -8.54 4.03 1.65
C SER A 18 -8.64 3.50 3.08
N PRO A 19 -9.41 4.14 3.95
CA PRO A 19 -9.59 3.71 5.32
C PRO A 19 -10.51 2.49 5.43
N GLY A 20 -10.34 1.72 6.49
CA GLY A 20 -11.24 0.63 6.88
C GLY A 20 -11.13 -0.61 5.99
N LYS A 21 -12.20 -1.39 5.94
CA LYS A 21 -12.25 -2.63 5.14
C LYS A 21 -12.49 -2.30 3.67
N VAL A 22 -11.93 -3.13 2.78
CA VAL A 22 -12.22 -3.06 1.34
C VAL A 22 -13.72 -3.25 1.13
N GLN A 23 -14.37 -2.31 0.43
CA GLN A 23 -15.79 -2.33 0.11
C GLN A 23 -15.99 -1.99 -1.36
N GLU A 24 -17.05 -2.54 -1.95
CA GLU A 24 -17.49 -2.10 -3.27
C GLU A 24 -18.04 -0.67 -3.17
N LEU A 25 -17.66 0.17 -4.11
CA LEU A 25 -18.19 1.52 -4.21
C LEU A 25 -19.56 1.50 -4.87
N LYS A 26 -20.47 2.32 -4.37
CA LYS A 26 -21.80 2.51 -4.98
C LYS A 26 -21.81 3.62 -6.02
N GLU A 27 -20.86 4.53 -5.90
CA GLU A 27 -20.67 5.67 -6.78
C GLU A 27 -19.21 6.09 -6.75
N TYR A 28 -18.76 6.74 -7.80
CA TYR A 28 -17.39 7.24 -7.89
C TYR A 28 -17.17 8.38 -6.89
N ASP A 29 -16.21 8.22 -6.01
CA ASP A 29 -15.89 9.17 -4.93
C ASP A 29 -14.49 9.81 -5.06
N GLY A 30 -13.74 9.45 -6.11
CA GLY A 30 -12.40 9.95 -6.36
C GLY A 30 -11.32 9.44 -5.37
N THR A 31 -11.68 8.49 -4.51
CA THR A 31 -10.76 7.93 -3.49
C THR A 31 -10.04 6.66 -3.97
N GLY A 32 -9.13 6.17 -3.17
CA GLY A 32 -8.44 4.91 -3.39
C GLY A 32 -7.28 5.01 -4.37
N GLN A 33 -6.52 6.10 -4.32
CA GLN A 33 -5.26 6.21 -5.07
C GLN A 33 -4.21 5.23 -4.53
N CYS A 34 -3.31 4.77 -5.41
CA CYS A 34 -2.13 3.99 -5.02
C CYS A 34 -1.03 4.92 -4.52
N ASP A 35 -0.75 4.93 -3.24
CA ASP A 35 0.31 5.73 -2.64
C ASP A 35 1.66 5.01 -2.61
N VAL A 36 1.63 3.69 -2.60
CA VAL A 36 2.82 2.83 -2.63
C VAL A 36 2.66 1.84 -3.76
N LEU A 37 3.67 1.73 -4.63
CA LEU A 37 3.73 0.72 -5.68
C LEU A 37 5.11 0.06 -5.63
N VAL A 38 5.12 -1.25 -5.39
CA VAL A 38 6.35 -2.06 -5.32
C VAL A 38 6.19 -3.28 -6.22
N VAL A 39 7.10 -3.42 -7.16
CA VAL A 39 7.20 -4.61 -7.99
C VAL A 39 8.27 -5.53 -7.40
N ILE A 40 7.88 -6.73 -7.07
CA ILE A 40 8.78 -7.79 -6.62
C ILE A 40 9.14 -8.64 -7.83
N VAL A 41 10.43 -8.73 -8.14
CA VAL A 41 10.97 -9.57 -9.21
C VAL A 41 11.73 -10.72 -8.58
N ARG A 42 11.21 -11.94 -8.70
CA ARG A 42 11.80 -13.16 -8.15
C ARG A 42 12.46 -13.98 -9.26
N ASP A 43 13.70 -14.34 -9.06
CA ASP A 43 14.39 -15.36 -9.89
C ASP A 43 14.26 -16.74 -9.24
N ARG A 44 13.43 -17.60 -9.81
CA ARG A 44 13.18 -18.97 -9.31
C ARG A 44 14.40 -19.88 -9.34
N SER A 45 15.41 -19.56 -10.14
CA SER A 45 16.62 -20.38 -10.24
C SER A 45 17.62 -20.12 -9.10
N THR A 46 17.62 -18.91 -8.54
CA THR A 46 18.50 -18.49 -7.45
C THR A 46 17.73 -18.20 -6.15
N ASP A 47 16.42 -18.13 -6.23
CA ASP A 47 15.50 -17.69 -5.18
C ASP A 47 15.77 -16.23 -4.71
N GLU A 48 16.46 -15.45 -5.52
CA GLU A 48 16.71 -14.05 -5.26
C GLU A 48 15.48 -13.20 -5.58
N CYS A 49 15.19 -12.24 -4.74
CA CYS A 49 14.14 -11.23 -4.95
C CYS A 49 14.76 -9.84 -5.08
N LYS A 50 14.26 -9.06 -6.04
CA LYS A 50 14.56 -7.62 -6.19
C LYS A 50 13.28 -6.82 -6.07
N LEU A 51 13.37 -5.69 -5.40
CA LEU A 51 12.27 -4.76 -5.24
C LEU A 51 12.50 -3.55 -6.14
N LEU A 52 11.47 -3.21 -6.92
CA LEU A 52 11.42 -2.00 -7.71
C LEU A 52 10.28 -1.13 -7.19
N THR A 53 10.61 -0.02 -6.56
CA THR A 53 9.63 0.97 -6.11
C THR A 53 9.32 1.94 -7.25
N ILE A 54 8.05 2.17 -7.52
CA ILE A 54 7.57 3.13 -8.51
C ILE A 54 7.02 4.34 -7.76
N ASP A 55 7.50 5.54 -8.11
CA ASP A 55 6.98 6.79 -7.54
C ASP A 55 5.52 6.98 -7.99
N ARG A 56 4.62 7.26 -7.03
CA ARG A 56 3.19 7.49 -7.27
C ARG A 56 2.89 8.59 -8.30
N ASN A 57 3.81 9.54 -8.47
CA ASN A 57 3.66 10.64 -9.41
C ASN A 57 4.23 10.33 -10.81
N THR A 58 4.72 9.10 -11.03
CA THR A 58 5.19 8.67 -12.36
C THR A 58 4.05 8.80 -13.37
N ILE A 59 4.34 9.47 -14.48
CA ILE A 59 3.39 9.63 -15.59
C ILE A 59 3.48 8.41 -16.50
N THR A 60 2.36 7.77 -16.73
CA THR A 60 2.23 6.64 -17.65
C THR A 60 0.82 6.60 -18.23
N GLU A 61 0.62 5.78 -19.25
CA GLU A 61 -0.70 5.53 -19.81
C GLU A 61 -1.59 4.81 -18.79
N VAL A 62 -2.76 5.40 -18.51
CA VAL A 62 -3.78 4.89 -17.60
C VAL A 62 -5.12 4.90 -18.31
N LYS A 63 -5.89 3.82 -18.18
CA LYS A 63 -7.25 3.76 -18.69
C LYS A 63 -8.19 4.56 -17.78
N SER A 64 -8.96 5.46 -18.36
CA SER A 64 -10.14 6.06 -17.73
C SER A 64 -11.30 5.10 -17.91
N LEU A 65 -11.85 4.63 -16.81
CA LEU A 65 -12.95 3.66 -16.80
C LEU A 65 -14.23 4.36 -16.35
N ASP A 66 -15.37 3.91 -16.87
CA ASP A 66 -16.67 4.26 -16.30
C ASP A 66 -17.02 3.35 -15.10
N ASP A 67 -18.23 3.50 -14.59
CA ASP A 67 -18.70 2.82 -13.38
C ASP A 67 -18.73 1.28 -13.54
N ASP A 68 -18.96 0.77 -14.73
CA ASP A 68 -19.01 -0.67 -15.03
C ASP A 68 -17.64 -1.25 -15.45
N GLY A 69 -16.60 -0.41 -15.49
CA GLY A 69 -15.24 -0.80 -15.86
C GLY A 69 -14.95 -0.76 -17.36
N THR A 70 -15.85 -0.21 -18.17
CA THR A 70 -15.60 -0.01 -19.59
C THR A 70 -14.57 1.10 -19.80
N CYS A 71 -13.55 0.84 -20.60
CA CYS A 71 -12.53 1.83 -20.93
C CYS A 71 -13.10 2.91 -21.86
N LEU A 72 -13.15 4.14 -21.37
CA LEU A 72 -13.63 5.30 -22.13
C LEU A 72 -12.50 5.97 -22.92
N ALA A 73 -11.30 6.02 -22.35
CA ALA A 73 -10.12 6.66 -22.92
C ALA A 73 -8.85 6.14 -22.26
N THR A 74 -7.72 6.41 -22.90
CA THR A 74 -6.39 6.19 -22.32
C THR A 74 -5.66 7.52 -22.30
N THR A 75 -5.04 7.85 -21.17
CA THR A 75 -4.43 9.17 -20.96
C THR A 75 -3.14 9.03 -20.14
N ASP A 76 -2.12 9.81 -20.49
CA ASP A 76 -0.90 9.91 -19.71
C ASP A 76 -1.15 10.74 -18.45
N ILE A 77 -1.26 10.07 -17.32
CA ILE A 77 -1.49 10.69 -16.00
C ILE A 77 -0.65 9.99 -14.93
N GLN A 78 -0.72 10.49 -13.70
CA GLN A 78 -0.06 9.89 -12.56
C GLN A 78 -0.55 8.45 -12.34
N ILE A 79 0.39 7.52 -12.21
CA ILE A 79 0.09 6.08 -12.03
C ILE A 79 -0.75 5.81 -10.77
N SER A 80 -0.64 6.65 -9.74
CA SER A 80 -1.45 6.56 -8.52
C SER A 80 -2.95 6.61 -8.79
N LEU A 81 -3.37 7.27 -9.87
CA LEU A 81 -4.78 7.43 -10.23
C LEU A 81 -5.38 6.17 -10.89
N ALA A 82 -4.57 5.22 -11.33
CA ALA A 82 -5.05 4.02 -11.98
C ALA A 82 -6.05 3.22 -11.12
N HIS A 83 -5.79 3.13 -9.80
CA HIS A 83 -6.68 2.43 -8.87
C HIS A 83 -7.93 3.25 -8.49
N SER A 84 -8.02 4.51 -8.83
CA SER A 84 -9.21 5.32 -8.54
C SER A 84 -10.28 5.27 -9.64
N MET A 85 -10.07 4.51 -10.72
CA MET A 85 -10.99 4.43 -11.86
C MET A 85 -11.91 3.20 -11.76
N GLY A 86 -13.23 3.41 -11.96
CA GLY A 86 -14.27 2.37 -11.85
C GLY A 86 -14.79 2.18 -10.41
N LEU A 87 -15.79 1.32 -10.22
CA LEU A 87 -16.41 1.03 -8.92
C LEU A 87 -15.96 -0.32 -8.33
N ASP A 88 -15.77 -1.32 -9.17
CA ASP A 88 -15.36 -2.66 -8.76
C ASP A 88 -13.88 -2.69 -8.36
N GLN A 89 -13.57 -3.23 -7.19
CA GLN A 89 -12.21 -3.27 -6.64
C GLN A 89 -11.25 -4.10 -7.50
N LYS A 90 -11.73 -5.16 -8.13
CA LYS A 90 -10.92 -5.99 -9.02
C LYS A 90 -10.58 -5.23 -10.30
N VAL A 91 -11.55 -4.54 -10.89
CA VAL A 91 -11.37 -3.69 -12.09
C VAL A 91 -10.34 -2.59 -11.80
N ARG A 92 -10.43 -1.93 -10.65
CA ARG A 92 -9.46 -0.92 -10.19
C ARG A 92 -8.05 -1.50 -10.05
N ALA A 93 -7.94 -2.68 -9.44
CA ALA A 93 -6.68 -3.38 -9.28
C ALA A 93 -6.07 -3.77 -10.64
N GLU A 94 -6.86 -4.34 -11.54
CA GLU A 94 -6.42 -4.73 -12.89
C GLU A 94 -5.99 -3.51 -13.73
N ASN A 95 -6.67 -2.39 -13.61
CA ASN A 95 -6.25 -1.13 -14.24
C ASN A 95 -4.87 -0.66 -13.75
N THR A 96 -4.61 -0.82 -12.44
CA THR A 96 -3.28 -0.52 -11.86
C THR A 96 -2.21 -1.47 -12.38
N VAL A 97 -2.52 -2.76 -12.49
CA VAL A 97 -1.63 -3.78 -13.07
C VAL A 97 -1.29 -3.44 -14.51
N ASP A 98 -2.29 -3.06 -15.31
CA ASP A 98 -2.10 -2.66 -16.71
C ASP A 98 -1.19 -1.42 -16.82
N ALA A 99 -1.41 -0.41 -16.00
CA ALA A 99 -0.57 0.79 -15.99
C ALA A 99 0.89 0.50 -15.61
N VAL A 100 1.11 -0.38 -14.61
CA VAL A 100 2.46 -0.82 -14.22
C VAL A 100 3.09 -1.68 -15.32
N SER A 101 2.35 -2.60 -15.90
CA SER A 101 2.81 -3.43 -17.04
C SER A 101 3.28 -2.55 -18.19
N HIS A 102 2.44 -1.57 -18.59
CA HIS A 102 2.76 -0.64 -19.66
C HIS A 102 4.02 0.18 -19.36
N LEU A 103 4.13 0.75 -18.15
CA LEU A 103 5.32 1.49 -17.69
C LEU A 103 6.60 0.66 -17.81
N LEU A 104 6.52 -0.65 -17.58
CA LEU A 104 7.65 -1.58 -17.62
C LEU A 104 7.85 -2.21 -19.03
N GLY A 105 7.28 -1.62 -20.08
CA GLY A 105 7.41 -2.08 -21.46
C GLY A 105 6.63 -3.37 -21.74
N ASP A 106 5.40 -3.42 -21.28
CA ASP A 106 4.46 -4.54 -21.39
C ASP A 106 4.95 -5.82 -20.68
N ALA A 107 5.65 -5.61 -19.54
CA ALA A 107 6.11 -6.71 -18.70
C ALA A 107 4.93 -7.43 -18.04
N THR A 108 4.94 -8.75 -18.11
CA THR A 108 3.90 -9.57 -17.45
C THR A 108 4.00 -9.41 -15.92
N ILE A 109 2.88 -9.13 -15.27
CA ILE A 109 2.72 -9.20 -13.81
C ILE A 109 2.00 -10.52 -13.51
N ASP A 110 2.67 -11.44 -12.81
CA ASP A 110 2.16 -12.80 -12.55
C ASP A 110 1.12 -12.85 -11.43
N GLY A 111 1.15 -11.84 -10.55
CA GLY A 111 0.17 -11.71 -9.48
C GLY A 111 0.24 -10.33 -8.84
N TYR A 112 -0.81 -9.98 -8.11
CA TYR A 112 -0.86 -8.70 -7.43
C TYR A 112 -1.59 -8.79 -6.08
N ALA A 113 -1.27 -7.86 -5.18
CA ALA A 113 -2.01 -7.62 -3.95
C ALA A 113 -2.20 -6.12 -3.74
N MET A 114 -3.45 -5.72 -3.52
CA MET A 114 -3.84 -4.37 -3.17
C MET A 114 -4.14 -4.32 -1.68
N VAL A 115 -3.40 -3.50 -0.95
CA VAL A 115 -3.45 -3.43 0.50
C VAL A 115 -3.91 -2.04 0.89
N ASN A 116 -5.03 -1.92 1.57
CA ASN A 116 -5.47 -0.63 2.11
C ASN A 116 -4.98 -0.42 3.55
N MET A 117 -5.27 0.76 4.10
CA MET A 117 -4.81 1.13 5.44
C MET A 117 -5.31 0.19 6.54
N GLY A 118 -6.52 -0.38 6.41
CA GLY A 118 -7.05 -1.35 7.36
C GLY A 118 -6.29 -2.67 7.42
N ALA A 119 -5.43 -2.95 6.44
CA ALA A 119 -4.59 -4.14 6.47
C ALA A 119 -3.46 -4.06 7.51
N ILE A 120 -3.08 -2.86 7.97
CA ILE A 120 -2.04 -2.71 8.99
C ILE A 120 -2.41 -3.52 10.24
N SER A 121 -3.64 -3.37 10.75
CA SER A 121 -4.13 -4.11 11.91
C SER A 121 -4.16 -5.61 11.65
N VAL A 122 -4.64 -6.03 10.48
CA VAL A 122 -4.73 -7.45 10.11
C VAL A 122 -3.36 -8.11 10.04
N VAL A 123 -2.42 -7.50 9.33
CA VAL A 123 -1.05 -8.04 9.17
C VAL A 123 -0.30 -8.02 10.50
N ASN A 124 -0.49 -6.97 11.30
CA ASN A 124 0.06 -6.90 12.66
C ASN A 124 -0.42 -8.06 13.54
N ASP A 125 -1.72 -8.34 13.51
CA ASP A 125 -2.31 -9.39 14.35
C ASP A 125 -1.93 -10.80 13.87
N MET A 126 -1.72 -10.99 12.56
CA MET A 126 -1.23 -12.25 11.99
C MET A 126 0.15 -12.67 12.52
N VAL A 127 1.02 -11.70 12.83
CA VAL A 127 2.34 -11.97 13.43
C VAL A 127 2.31 -11.99 14.97
N GLY A 128 1.12 -11.89 15.58
CA GLY A 128 0.95 -11.89 17.04
C GLY A 128 1.14 -10.53 17.70
N GLY A 129 1.13 -9.47 16.92
CA GLY A 129 1.34 -8.09 17.35
C GLY A 129 2.80 -7.65 17.30
N VAL A 130 3.01 -6.36 17.21
CA VAL A 130 4.35 -5.74 17.15
C VAL A 130 4.60 -4.96 18.43
N THR A 131 5.71 -5.26 19.10
CA THR A 131 6.08 -4.61 20.36
C THR A 131 6.95 -3.38 20.09
N VAL A 132 6.48 -2.22 20.53
CA VAL A 132 7.16 -0.92 20.38
C VAL A 132 7.18 -0.15 21.70
N THR A 133 8.10 0.79 21.82
CA THR A 133 8.05 1.80 22.87
C THR A 133 7.32 3.03 22.34
N ILE A 134 6.33 3.52 23.09
CA ILE A 134 5.55 4.70 22.72
C ILE A 134 6.38 5.95 23.00
N GLU A 135 6.78 6.65 21.95
CA GLU A 135 7.67 7.82 22.06
C GLU A 135 6.91 9.15 21.98
N ASP A 136 5.69 9.14 21.45
CA ASP A 136 4.84 10.31 21.26
C ASP A 136 3.61 10.29 22.19
N ASP A 137 3.00 11.45 22.41
CA ASP A 137 1.74 11.58 23.13
C ASP A 137 0.56 11.25 22.24
N PHE A 138 -0.15 10.16 22.55
CA PHE A 138 -1.33 9.68 21.85
C PHE A 138 -2.64 9.98 22.60
N SER A 139 -2.63 10.79 23.64
CA SER A 139 -3.78 10.99 24.53
C SER A 139 -5.07 11.43 23.83
N GLU A 140 -4.96 12.18 22.73
CA GLU A 140 -6.09 12.67 21.94
C GLU A 140 -6.67 11.60 20.97
N VAL A 141 -5.87 10.59 20.60
CA VAL A 141 -6.24 9.58 19.59
C VAL A 141 -6.50 8.23 20.25
N ASP A 142 -5.57 7.80 21.10
CA ASP A 142 -5.58 6.49 21.74
C ASP A 142 -4.97 6.60 23.15
N PRO A 143 -5.77 6.95 24.16
CA PRO A 143 -5.29 7.12 25.52
C PRO A 143 -4.67 5.86 26.18
N THR A 144 -4.78 4.71 25.52
CA THR A 144 -4.15 3.46 25.99
C THR A 144 -2.68 3.37 25.61
N LEU A 145 -2.24 4.14 24.59
CA LEU A 145 -0.86 4.24 24.14
C LEU A 145 -0.14 5.34 24.92
N LYS A 146 0.37 5.01 26.11
CA LYS A 146 0.99 5.98 26.99
C LYS A 146 2.46 6.17 26.68
N MET A 147 2.87 7.44 26.54
CA MET A 147 4.26 7.81 26.30
C MET A 147 5.21 7.18 27.34
N GLY A 148 6.30 6.59 26.87
CA GLY A 148 7.32 5.90 27.67
C GLY A 148 7.01 4.43 27.97
N GLU A 149 5.80 3.93 27.70
CA GLU A 149 5.47 2.52 27.89
C GLU A 149 5.89 1.68 26.69
N THR A 150 6.31 0.44 26.92
CA THR A 150 6.54 -0.57 25.89
C THR A 150 5.33 -1.49 25.83
N VAL A 151 4.67 -1.53 24.67
CA VAL A 151 3.41 -2.26 24.48
C VAL A 151 3.46 -3.13 23.23
N THR A 152 2.73 -4.24 23.23
CA THR A 152 2.45 -5.00 22.01
C THR A 152 1.18 -4.46 21.38
N LEU A 153 1.35 -3.84 20.23
CA LEU A 153 0.24 -3.26 19.46
C LEU A 153 -0.61 -4.39 18.86
N MET A 154 -1.95 -4.27 19.02
CA MET A 154 -2.93 -5.20 18.43
C MET A 154 -4.07 -4.40 17.80
N GLY A 155 -4.63 -4.92 16.69
CA GLY A 155 -5.80 -4.35 16.04
C GLY A 155 -5.62 -2.86 15.67
N GLU A 156 -6.59 -2.05 16.07
CA GLU A 156 -6.62 -0.61 15.77
C GLU A 156 -5.45 0.18 16.41
N HIS A 157 -4.86 -0.32 17.51
CA HIS A 157 -3.70 0.33 18.12
C HIS A 157 -2.49 0.37 17.19
N ALA A 158 -2.29 -0.69 16.38
CA ALA A 158 -1.22 -0.73 15.39
C ALA A 158 -1.48 0.30 14.27
N GLU A 159 -2.71 0.39 13.79
CA GLU A 159 -3.11 1.37 12.79
C GLU A 159 -2.94 2.81 13.33
N ASN A 160 -3.42 3.09 14.53
CA ASN A 160 -3.28 4.39 15.17
C ASN A 160 -1.80 4.78 15.33
N TYR A 161 -0.97 3.88 15.83
CA TYR A 161 0.46 4.14 16.01
C TYR A 161 1.17 4.50 14.70
N VAL A 162 0.90 3.78 13.63
CA VAL A 162 1.57 3.95 12.33
C VAL A 162 1.05 5.17 11.55
N ARG A 163 -0.27 5.45 11.61
CA ARG A 163 -0.93 6.41 10.74
C ARG A 163 -1.12 7.80 11.32
N GLN A 164 -1.47 7.88 12.60
CA GLN A 164 -1.90 9.14 13.17
C GLN A 164 -0.78 10.19 13.17
N ARG A 165 -1.14 11.43 12.84
CA ARG A 165 -0.19 12.53 12.73
C ARG A 165 -0.69 13.80 13.39
N LYS A 166 -1.83 14.32 12.95
CA LYS A 166 -2.28 15.67 13.30
C LYS A 166 -2.61 15.86 14.79
N GLU A 167 -3.08 14.78 15.40
CA GLU A 167 -3.56 14.73 16.78
C GLU A 167 -2.58 13.97 17.69
N VAL A 168 -1.35 13.74 17.21
CA VAL A 168 -0.30 13.06 17.96
C VAL A 168 0.89 14.01 18.10
N ALA A 169 1.32 14.26 19.33
CA ALA A 169 2.42 15.15 19.67
C ALA A 169 2.27 16.55 19.03
N ASP A 170 3.26 17.01 18.28
CA ASP A 170 3.25 18.31 17.59
C ASP A 170 2.68 18.25 16.14
N GLY A 171 2.17 17.10 15.73
CA GLY A 171 1.59 16.87 14.40
C GLY A 171 2.60 16.85 13.24
N ARG A 172 3.90 16.84 13.50
CA ARG A 172 4.94 16.85 12.47
C ARG A 172 5.04 15.52 11.75
N ASN A 173 5.34 15.60 10.46
CA ASN A 173 5.53 14.40 9.63
C ASN A 173 6.75 13.58 10.03
N GLU A 174 7.79 14.22 10.56
CA GLU A 174 9.03 13.58 11.01
C GLU A 174 8.76 12.56 12.12
N ASN A 175 7.93 12.90 13.10
CA ASN A 175 7.55 11.99 14.19
C ASN A 175 6.82 10.76 13.65
N ARG A 176 5.88 10.95 12.71
CA ARG A 176 5.20 9.83 12.06
C ARG A 176 6.18 8.93 11.31
N MET A 177 7.10 9.50 10.53
CA MET A 177 8.10 8.73 9.80
C MET A 177 9.01 7.95 10.76
N HIS A 178 9.39 8.55 11.88
CA HIS A 178 10.17 7.87 12.91
C HIS A 178 9.42 6.67 13.49
N ARG A 179 8.15 6.84 13.87
CA ARG A 179 7.30 5.73 14.34
C ARG A 179 7.13 4.62 13.31
N GLN A 180 6.95 4.99 12.03
CA GLN A 180 6.87 4.00 10.95
C GLN A 180 8.15 3.19 10.83
N SER A 181 9.31 3.83 10.94
CA SER A 181 10.61 3.14 10.93
C SER A 181 10.78 2.23 12.16
N SER A 182 10.44 2.72 13.35
CA SER A 182 10.49 1.92 14.59
C SER A 182 9.56 0.71 14.54
N TYR A 183 8.35 0.90 13.98
CA TYR A 183 7.40 -0.19 13.78
C TYR A 183 7.92 -1.22 12.76
N GLU A 184 8.47 -0.77 11.63
CA GLU A 184 9.04 -1.65 10.61
C GLU A 184 10.20 -2.49 11.16
N GLU A 185 11.09 -1.88 11.93
CA GLU A 185 12.21 -2.58 12.57
C GLU A 185 11.73 -3.63 13.58
N ALA A 186 10.69 -3.33 14.34
CA ALA A 186 10.11 -4.25 15.29
C ALA A 186 9.26 -5.35 14.63
N PHE A 187 8.69 -5.08 13.45
CA PHE A 187 7.90 -6.04 12.68
C PHE A 187 8.77 -7.13 12.03
N LYS A 188 9.95 -6.77 11.50
CA LYS A 188 10.84 -7.71 10.77
C LYS A 188 11.16 -9.01 11.52
N PRO A 189 11.48 -9.00 12.82
CA PRO A 189 11.75 -10.24 13.56
C PRO A 189 10.49 -11.06 13.89
N ALA A 190 9.29 -10.47 13.80
CA ALA A 190 8.02 -11.15 14.07
C ALA A 190 7.50 -11.91 12.83
N PHE A 191 8.02 -11.59 11.64
CA PHE A 191 7.68 -12.21 10.36
C PHE A 191 8.66 -13.31 9.99
#